data_ab69804206f7c72248b7c01aebb35c9d
#
_entry.id   ab69804206f7c72248b7c01aebb35c9d
#
_cell.length_a   1.000
_cell.length_b   1.000
_cell.length_c   1.000
_cell.angle_alpha   90.00
_cell.angle_beta   90.00
_cell.angle_gamma   90.00
#
_symmetry.space_group_name_H-M   'P 1'
#
loop_
_entity.id
_entity.type
_entity.pdbx_description
1 polymer ?
#
loop_
_entity_poly.entity_id
_entity_poly.type
_entity_poly.pdbx_seq_one_letter_code
_entity_poly.pdbx_strand_id
1 'polypeptide(L)'
;MKKETKTGQILGKDIAGVNCILPHKHKTAWDLFLKGCANNWMPTEISKAEDIKQWKNGQKTHDEKLLVKRCLGFFAGSESLVGNNLLLSAFRYITDAECRQYILRQAFEESLHNLTLVYITNHTLLILSFNKYINNIPIINKQPATYR
;
A
#
# COMPACT_ATOMS: atom_id res chain seq x y z
N MET A 1 -41.96 -11.78 -16.64
CA MET A 1 -41.30 -11.38 -15.39
C MET A 1 -40.01 -10.67 -15.75
N LYS A 2 -39.95 -9.34 -15.62
CA LYS A 2 -38.70 -8.59 -15.74
C LYS A 2 -37.85 -8.90 -14.50
N LYS A 3 -36.69 -9.51 -14.68
CA LYS A 3 -35.68 -9.65 -13.64
C LYS A 3 -35.26 -8.24 -13.25
N GLU A 4 -35.66 -7.76 -12.07
CA GLU A 4 -35.05 -6.56 -11.49
C GLU A 4 -33.57 -6.82 -11.34
N THR A 5 -32.80 -6.19 -12.17
CA THR A 5 -31.35 -6.11 -11.99
C THR A 5 -31.10 -5.31 -10.74
N LYS A 6 -30.66 -5.97 -9.65
CA LYS A 6 -30.18 -5.32 -8.44
C LYS A 6 -28.94 -4.48 -8.81
N THR A 7 -29.19 -3.26 -9.26
CA THR A 7 -28.17 -2.28 -9.60
C THR A 7 -27.61 -1.72 -8.29
N GLY A 8 -26.30 -1.77 -8.12
CA GLY A 8 -25.60 -1.02 -7.09
C GLY A 8 -25.17 -1.80 -5.83
N GLN A 9 -25.10 -3.12 -5.86
CA GLN A 9 -24.47 -3.86 -4.75
C GLN A 9 -22.95 -3.88 -4.92
N ILE A 10 -22.23 -3.26 -3.99
CA ILE A 10 -20.75 -3.32 -3.89
C ILE A 10 -20.31 -4.72 -3.46
N LEU A 11 -21.07 -5.33 -2.54
CA LEU A 11 -20.83 -6.66 -2.01
C LEU A 11 -21.84 -7.64 -2.60
N GLY A 12 -21.38 -8.77 -3.11
CA GLY A 12 -22.23 -9.80 -3.70
C GLY A 12 -21.70 -11.21 -3.48
N LYS A 13 -22.53 -12.21 -3.81
CA LYS A 13 -22.14 -13.63 -3.70
C LYS A 13 -21.37 -14.12 -4.94
N ASP A 14 -21.63 -13.53 -6.08
CA ASP A 14 -21.07 -13.98 -7.36
C ASP A 14 -19.99 -13.00 -7.83
N ILE A 15 -18.75 -13.47 -7.83
CA ILE A 15 -17.64 -12.76 -8.45
C ILE A 15 -17.69 -13.10 -9.94
N ALA A 16 -18.10 -12.15 -10.77
CA ALA A 16 -18.01 -12.31 -12.20
C ALA A 16 -16.54 -12.48 -12.61
N GLY A 17 -16.25 -13.48 -13.46
CA GLY A 17 -14.90 -13.69 -13.98
C GLY A 17 -14.39 -12.56 -14.87
N VAL A 18 -15.29 -11.68 -15.32
CA VAL A 18 -15.00 -10.53 -16.19
C VAL A 18 -15.55 -9.25 -15.55
N ASN A 19 -14.73 -8.22 -15.47
CA ASN A 19 -15.13 -6.91 -14.98
C ASN A 19 -15.88 -6.13 -16.07
N CYS A 20 -17.21 -6.01 -15.95
CA CYS A 20 -18.02 -5.13 -16.80
C CYS A 20 -18.08 -3.74 -16.15
N ILE A 21 -17.34 -2.79 -16.70
CA ILE A 21 -17.23 -1.43 -16.17
C ILE A 21 -18.35 -0.51 -16.69
N LEU A 22 -18.90 -0.81 -17.86
CA LEU A 22 -19.96 0.01 -18.48
C LEU A 22 -21.31 -0.72 -18.47
N PRO A 23 -22.43 -0.01 -18.23
CA PRO A 23 -22.50 1.40 -17.80
C PRO A 23 -22.02 1.58 -16.35
N HIS A 24 -21.47 2.76 -16.03
CA HIS A 24 -20.98 3.06 -14.69
C HIS A 24 -22.09 3.01 -13.64
N LYS A 25 -21.83 2.29 -12.55
CA LYS A 25 -22.73 2.14 -11.40
C LYS A 25 -22.19 2.87 -10.17
N HIS A 26 -20.89 2.85 -9.98
CA HIS A 26 -20.17 3.47 -8.86
C HIS A 26 -19.16 4.49 -9.37
N LYS A 27 -19.67 5.52 -10.03
CA LYS A 27 -18.84 6.55 -10.68
C LYS A 27 -17.74 7.13 -9.78
N THR A 28 -18.01 7.31 -8.49
CA THR A 28 -17.01 7.82 -7.54
C THR A 28 -15.80 6.90 -7.44
N ALA A 29 -15.99 5.58 -7.36
CA ALA A 29 -14.89 4.61 -7.33
C ALA A 29 -14.10 4.64 -8.64
N TRP A 30 -14.80 4.75 -9.76
CA TRP A 30 -14.18 4.88 -11.08
C TRP A 30 -13.35 6.17 -11.21
N ASP A 31 -13.89 7.31 -10.81
CA ASP A 31 -13.19 8.60 -10.85
C ASP A 31 -11.94 8.58 -9.94
N LEU A 32 -12.01 7.94 -8.77
CA LEU A 32 -10.85 7.75 -7.89
C LEU A 32 -9.80 6.84 -8.50
N PHE A 33 -10.21 5.77 -9.17
CA PHE A 33 -9.30 4.90 -9.91
C PHE A 33 -8.54 5.69 -11.01
N LEU A 34 -9.26 6.45 -11.83
CA LEU A 34 -8.66 7.26 -12.89
C LEU A 34 -7.72 8.32 -12.31
N LYS A 35 -8.12 8.98 -11.22
CA LYS A 35 -7.28 9.94 -10.51
C LYS A 35 -5.99 9.29 -9.99
N GLY A 36 -6.09 8.10 -9.42
CA GLY A 36 -4.92 7.33 -8.99
C GLY A 36 -3.99 6.99 -10.17
N CYS A 37 -4.55 6.58 -11.32
CA CYS A 37 -3.77 6.30 -12.51
C CYS A 37 -3.05 7.55 -13.05
N ALA A 38 -3.72 8.70 -13.03
CA ALA A 38 -3.13 9.98 -13.48
C ALA A 38 -2.03 10.49 -12.53
N ASN A 39 -2.10 10.14 -11.24
CA ASN A 39 -1.13 10.54 -10.21
C ASN A 39 -0.04 9.48 -10.03
N ASN A 40 0.46 8.90 -11.10
CA ASN A 40 1.53 7.91 -11.01
C ASN A 40 2.88 8.59 -10.70
N TRP A 41 3.66 7.97 -9.82
CA TRP A 41 4.95 8.47 -9.37
C TRP A 41 5.92 7.34 -9.06
N MET A 42 7.22 7.66 -8.99
CA MET A 42 8.26 6.72 -8.59
C MET A 42 9.19 7.34 -7.53
N PRO A 43 9.65 6.58 -6.53
CA PRO A 43 10.56 7.10 -5.48
C PRO A 43 11.83 7.74 -6.03
N THR A 44 12.28 7.30 -7.20
CA THR A 44 13.48 7.79 -7.88
C THR A 44 13.35 9.21 -8.43
N GLU A 45 12.13 9.73 -8.56
CA GLU A 45 11.87 11.10 -9.01
C GLU A 45 12.26 12.15 -7.96
N ILE A 46 12.39 11.72 -6.69
CA ILE A 46 12.73 12.61 -5.57
C ILE A 46 14.18 12.38 -5.18
N SER A 47 15.02 13.44 -5.32
CA SER A 47 16.40 13.38 -4.89
C SER A 47 16.51 13.23 -3.37
N LYS A 48 17.34 12.29 -2.92
CA LYS A 48 17.68 12.08 -1.50
C LYS A 48 19.05 12.65 -1.10
N ALA A 49 19.73 13.34 -2.01
CA ALA A 49 21.12 13.75 -1.82
C ALA A 49 21.29 14.61 -0.56
N GLU A 50 20.42 15.58 -0.33
CA GLU A 50 20.50 16.45 0.85
C GLU A 50 20.12 15.72 2.14
N ASP A 51 19.10 14.86 2.10
CA ASP A 51 18.73 14.01 3.25
C ASP A 51 19.88 13.11 3.69
N ILE A 52 20.57 12.48 2.72
CA ILE A 52 21.73 11.61 2.98
C ILE A 52 22.87 12.42 3.60
N LYS A 53 23.13 13.62 3.10
CA LYS A 53 24.15 14.51 3.61
C LYS A 53 23.85 14.91 5.06
N GLN A 54 22.63 15.37 5.35
CA GLN A 54 22.20 15.72 6.70
C GLN A 54 22.29 14.54 7.67
N TRP A 55 21.92 13.33 7.20
CA TRP A 55 22.02 12.12 8.01
C TRP A 55 23.45 11.76 8.38
N LYS A 56 24.39 11.87 7.43
CA LYS A 56 25.81 11.51 7.62
C LYS A 56 26.60 12.58 8.40
N ASN A 57 26.31 13.86 8.20
CA ASN A 57 27.12 14.96 8.74
C ASN A 57 26.83 15.30 10.22
N GLY A 58 26.08 14.45 10.93
CA GLY A 58 25.82 14.66 12.35
C GLY A 58 24.87 15.82 12.68
N GLN A 59 24.16 16.37 11.68
CA GLN A 59 23.17 17.44 11.87
C GLN A 59 21.92 16.97 12.64
N LYS A 60 21.74 15.66 12.79
CA LYS A 60 20.64 15.07 13.57
C LYS A 60 21.17 14.48 14.86
N THR A 61 20.48 14.77 15.94
CA THR A 61 20.73 14.18 17.25
C THR A 61 20.46 12.67 17.26
N HIS A 62 20.92 11.97 18.28
CA HIS A 62 20.63 10.55 18.47
C HIS A 62 19.12 10.28 18.51
N ASP A 63 18.37 11.10 19.24
CA ASP A 63 16.93 10.92 19.44
C ASP A 63 16.13 11.19 18.16
N GLU A 64 16.49 12.21 17.39
CA GLU A 64 15.89 12.45 16.06
C GLU A 64 16.13 11.28 15.12
N LYS A 65 17.35 10.73 15.09
CA LYS A 65 17.66 9.53 14.29
C LYS A 65 16.87 8.31 14.75
N LEU A 66 16.71 8.13 16.07
CA LEU A 66 15.93 7.05 16.63
C LEU A 66 14.44 7.18 16.28
N LEU A 67 13.89 8.39 16.37
CA LEU A 67 12.50 8.68 15.98
C LEU A 67 12.26 8.32 14.51
N VAL A 68 13.10 8.82 13.61
CA VAL A 68 12.98 8.53 12.16
C VAL A 68 13.05 7.03 11.90
N LYS A 69 13.99 6.30 12.52
CA LYS A 69 14.09 4.85 12.38
C LYS A 69 12.83 4.12 12.83
N ARG A 70 12.24 4.54 13.94
CA ARG A 70 10.99 3.94 14.46
C ARG A 70 9.81 4.20 13.54
N CYS A 71 9.67 5.43 13.04
CA CYS A 71 8.63 5.78 12.09
C CYS A 71 8.76 4.97 10.79
N LEU A 72 9.94 4.89 10.20
CA LEU A 72 10.18 4.11 8.98
C LEU A 72 9.90 2.62 9.20
N GLY A 73 10.30 2.07 10.35
CA GLY A 73 10.00 0.68 10.69
C GLY A 73 8.52 0.40 10.86
N PHE A 74 7.79 1.32 11.49
CA PHE A 74 6.32 1.23 11.62
C PHE A 74 5.64 1.26 10.25
N PHE A 75 5.98 2.23 9.40
CA PHE A 75 5.39 2.34 8.06
C PHE A 75 5.71 1.12 7.19
N ALA A 76 6.96 0.64 7.18
CA ALA A 76 7.33 -0.54 6.41
C ALA A 76 6.49 -1.79 6.76
N GLY A 77 6.14 -1.96 8.05
CA GLY A 77 5.24 -3.02 8.49
C GLY A 77 3.79 -2.76 8.12
N SER A 78 3.29 -1.53 8.34
CA SER A 78 1.89 -1.17 8.09
C SER A 78 1.52 -1.21 6.61
N GLU A 79 2.35 -0.68 5.72
CA GLU A 79 2.10 -0.70 4.27
C GLU A 79 1.94 -2.13 3.73
N SER A 80 2.80 -3.05 4.19
CA SER A 80 2.68 -4.46 3.82
C SER A 80 1.39 -5.10 4.32
N LEU A 81 0.97 -4.78 5.56
CA LEU A 81 -0.28 -5.29 6.13
C LEU A 81 -1.50 -4.74 5.40
N VAL A 82 -1.51 -3.44 5.08
CA VAL A 82 -2.61 -2.80 4.35
C VAL A 82 -2.72 -3.37 2.94
N GLY A 83 -1.62 -3.44 2.18
CA GLY A 83 -1.61 -4.00 0.83
C GLY A 83 -2.13 -5.44 0.80
N ASN A 84 -1.66 -6.29 1.73
CA ASN A 84 -2.14 -7.66 1.84
C ASN A 84 -3.63 -7.74 2.21
N ASN A 85 -4.10 -6.91 3.16
CA ASN A 85 -5.51 -6.89 3.55
C ASN A 85 -6.43 -6.42 2.43
N LEU A 86 -6.02 -5.44 1.63
CA LEU A 86 -6.79 -5.00 0.48
C LEU A 86 -7.06 -6.16 -0.50
N LEU A 87 -6.04 -6.97 -0.79
CA LEU A 87 -6.14 -8.06 -1.76
C LEU A 87 -6.72 -9.34 -1.16
N LEU A 88 -6.25 -9.77 0.01
CA LEU A 88 -6.62 -11.05 0.59
C LEU A 88 -7.95 -11.02 1.35
N SER A 89 -8.33 -9.87 1.90
CA SER A 89 -9.57 -9.70 2.66
C SER A 89 -10.60 -8.90 1.89
N ALA A 90 -10.40 -7.59 1.72
CA ALA A 90 -11.43 -6.71 1.15
C ALA A 90 -11.81 -7.09 -0.29
N PHE A 91 -10.83 -7.35 -1.14
CA PHE A 91 -11.04 -7.64 -2.56
C PHE A 91 -11.93 -8.86 -2.82
N ARG A 92 -11.87 -9.89 -1.96
CA ARG A 92 -12.69 -11.11 -2.12
C ARG A 92 -14.18 -10.89 -1.88
N TYR A 93 -14.54 -9.89 -1.09
CA TYR A 93 -15.93 -9.58 -0.78
C TYR A 93 -16.55 -8.55 -1.73
N ILE A 94 -15.72 -7.75 -2.40
CA ILE A 94 -16.16 -6.73 -3.33
C ILE A 94 -16.32 -7.33 -4.71
N THR A 95 -17.55 -7.29 -5.23
CA THR A 95 -17.92 -7.89 -6.51
C THR A 95 -18.17 -6.85 -7.60
N ASP A 96 -18.36 -5.58 -7.23
CA ASP A 96 -18.51 -4.49 -8.17
C ASP A 96 -17.20 -4.20 -8.92
N ALA A 97 -17.28 -4.11 -10.24
CA ALA A 97 -16.11 -4.00 -11.10
C ALA A 97 -15.32 -2.70 -10.91
N GLU A 98 -16.01 -1.57 -10.72
CA GLU A 98 -15.39 -0.25 -10.55
C GLU A 98 -14.68 -0.16 -9.19
N CYS A 99 -15.33 -0.66 -8.14
CA CYS A 99 -14.75 -0.75 -6.80
C CYS A 99 -13.54 -1.69 -6.78
N ARG A 100 -13.57 -2.80 -7.52
CA ARG A 100 -12.42 -3.71 -7.64
C ARG A 100 -11.23 -3.05 -8.33
N GLN A 101 -11.47 -2.29 -9.41
CA GLN A 101 -10.40 -1.53 -10.07
C GLN A 101 -9.76 -0.52 -9.13
N TYR A 102 -10.56 0.19 -8.35
CA TYR A 102 -10.06 1.15 -7.36
C TYR A 102 -9.20 0.47 -6.29
N ILE A 103 -9.62 -0.67 -5.75
CA ILE A 103 -8.85 -1.41 -4.73
C ILE A 103 -7.54 -1.95 -5.30
N LEU A 104 -7.53 -2.44 -6.55
CA LEU A 104 -6.29 -2.86 -7.20
C LEU A 104 -5.30 -1.70 -7.34
N ARG A 105 -5.80 -0.51 -7.72
CA ARG A 105 -4.95 0.69 -7.79
C ARG A 105 -4.44 1.07 -6.40
N GLN A 106 -5.27 1.01 -5.37
CA GLN A 106 -4.87 1.30 -4.00
C GLN A 106 -3.80 0.30 -3.52
N ALA A 107 -3.96 -1.00 -3.76
CA ALA A 107 -2.97 -2.00 -3.41
C ALA A 107 -1.62 -1.79 -4.15
N PHE A 108 -1.66 -1.26 -5.37
CA PHE A 108 -0.46 -0.85 -6.10
C PHE A 108 0.23 0.35 -5.42
N GLU A 109 -0.52 1.34 -4.92
CA GLU A 109 0.05 2.46 -4.16
C GLU A 109 0.76 1.98 -2.89
N GLU A 110 0.19 1.02 -2.15
CA GLU A 110 0.84 0.44 -0.98
C GLU A 110 2.17 -0.25 -1.35
N SER A 111 2.24 -0.83 -2.55
CA SER A 111 3.48 -1.41 -3.06
C SER A 111 4.53 -0.34 -3.39
N LEU A 112 4.12 0.82 -3.92
CA LEU A 112 5.01 1.97 -4.15
C LEU A 112 5.48 2.58 -2.83
N HIS A 113 4.61 2.68 -1.83
CA HIS A 113 5.00 3.12 -0.48
C HIS A 113 6.07 2.21 0.10
N ASN A 114 5.89 0.90 0.00
CA ASN A 114 6.86 -0.09 0.46
C ASN A 114 8.20 0.06 -0.27
N LEU A 115 8.17 0.18 -1.60
CA LEU A 115 9.37 0.44 -2.41
C LEU A 115 10.06 1.75 -1.97
N THR A 116 9.29 2.79 -1.67
CA THR A 116 9.81 4.09 -1.20
C THR A 116 10.55 3.94 0.13
N LEU A 117 9.98 3.17 1.05
CA LEU A 117 10.61 2.91 2.35
C LEU A 117 11.92 2.14 2.20
N VAL A 118 11.96 1.15 1.32
CA VAL A 118 13.20 0.44 0.96
C VAL A 118 14.21 1.40 0.34
N TYR A 119 13.76 2.26 -0.58
CA TYR A 119 14.62 3.27 -1.22
C TYR A 119 15.22 4.26 -0.21
N ILE A 120 14.40 4.79 0.72
CA ILE A 120 14.86 5.69 1.78
C ILE A 120 15.84 4.97 2.70
N THR A 121 15.52 3.75 3.15
CA THR A 121 16.35 3.02 4.12
C THR A 121 17.70 2.59 3.53
N ASN A 122 17.73 2.20 2.27
CA ASN A 122 18.96 1.82 1.59
C ASN A 122 19.93 3.00 1.41
N HIS A 123 19.42 4.20 1.25
CA HIS A 123 20.23 5.39 1.01
C HIS A 123 20.59 6.18 2.28
N THR A 124 19.72 6.18 3.30
CA THR A 124 19.92 6.97 4.53
C THR A 124 20.36 6.15 5.72
N LEU A 125 19.90 4.90 5.81
CA LEU A 125 20.19 4.02 6.93
C LEU A 125 21.08 2.87 6.44
N LEU A 126 22.16 2.58 7.15
CA LEU A 126 22.94 1.37 6.93
C LEU A 126 22.02 0.14 7.07
N ILE A 127 21.79 -0.58 5.99
CA ILE A 127 20.83 -1.69 5.80
C ILE A 127 20.81 -2.69 6.98
N LEU A 128 21.98 -3.01 7.54
CA LEU A 128 22.11 -4.02 8.60
C LEU A 128 21.40 -3.66 9.90
N SER A 129 21.38 -2.37 10.28
CA SER A 129 20.70 -1.93 11.50
C SER A 129 19.19 -1.85 11.34
N PHE A 130 18.70 -1.60 10.13
CA PHE A 130 17.29 -1.49 9.82
C PHE A 130 16.61 -2.85 9.73
N ASN A 131 17.22 -3.82 9.05
CA ASN A 131 16.72 -5.20 8.98
C ASN A 131 16.65 -5.86 10.37
N LYS A 132 17.64 -5.61 11.23
CA LYS A 132 17.62 -6.05 12.63
C LYS A 132 16.46 -5.41 13.41
N TYR A 133 16.15 -4.15 13.11
CA TYR A 133 15.05 -3.44 13.77
C TYR A 133 13.67 -3.96 13.30
N ILE A 134 13.46 -4.13 12.00
CA ILE A 134 12.19 -4.67 11.45
C ILE A 134 11.93 -6.09 11.96
N ASN A 135 12.94 -6.95 11.95
CA ASN A 135 12.80 -8.34 12.42
C ASN A 135 12.47 -8.45 13.92
N ASN A 136 12.71 -7.39 14.68
CA ASN A 136 12.38 -7.33 16.12
C ASN A 136 11.02 -6.63 16.41
N ILE A 137 10.26 -6.20 15.38
CA ILE A 137 8.92 -5.66 15.60
C ILE A 137 7.97 -6.82 15.92
N PRO A 138 7.32 -6.85 17.11
CA PRO A 138 6.50 -8.00 17.56
C PRO A 138 5.33 -8.34 16.64
N ILE A 139 4.85 -7.38 15.85
CA ILE A 139 3.72 -7.54 14.93
C ILE A 139 4.12 -8.39 13.72
N ILE A 140 5.37 -8.29 13.24
CA ILE A 140 5.82 -9.00 12.03
C ILE A 140 6.10 -10.47 12.32
N ASN A 141 6.52 -10.80 13.54
CA ASN A 141 6.85 -12.17 13.95
C ASN A 141 5.64 -13.03 14.33
N LYS A 142 4.42 -12.50 14.32
CA LYS A 142 3.20 -13.20 14.76
C LYS A 142 2.22 -13.52 13.62
N GLN A 143 2.63 -13.46 12.36
CA GLN A 143 1.75 -13.99 11.32
C GLN A 143 1.72 -15.52 11.41
N PRO A 144 0.56 -16.13 11.69
CA PRO A 144 0.43 -17.57 11.60
C PRO A 144 0.63 -18.01 10.15
N ALA A 145 1.42 -19.05 9.93
CA ALA A 145 1.73 -19.66 8.64
C ALA A 145 0.50 -20.38 8.01
N THR A 146 -0.69 -19.80 8.12
CA THR A 146 -1.94 -20.41 7.66
C THR A 146 -2.69 -19.51 6.71
N TYR A 147 -2.08 -19.26 5.57
CA TYR A 147 -2.83 -18.99 4.34
C TYR A 147 -2.50 -20.12 3.35
N ARG A 148 -3.15 -21.26 3.54
CA ARG A 148 -3.34 -22.27 2.51
C ARG A 148 -4.70 -22.10 1.86
#